data_61dc1be3553a8b52c3fdd294cb2678e4
#
_entry.id   61dc1be3553a8b52c3fdd294cb2678e4
#
_cell.length_a   1.000
_cell.length_b   1.000
_cell.length_c   1.000
_cell.angle_alpha   90.00
_cell.angle_beta   90.00
_cell.angle_gamma   90.00
#
_symmetry.space_group_name_H-M   'P 1'
#
loop_
_entity.id
_entity.type
_entity.pdbx_description
1 polymer ?
#
loop_
_entity_poly.entity_id
_entity_poly.type
_entity_poly.pdbx_seq_one_letter_code
_entity_poly.pdbx_strand_id
1 'polypeptide(L)'
;MILNSRIIGSSDKKIIILHGLLGSLDNWITFGKKLSLKDYEVHLIDQRNHGKSFHSDEFSYKHMSNDLKNYLDYHRIKHVSIVGHSMGGKTAMLFSLTYPDFVNKLI
;
A
#
# COMPACT_ATOMS: atom_id res chain seq x y z
N MET A 1 12.40 -8.99 -2.21
CA MET A 1 12.41 -7.61 -2.75
C MET A 1 11.27 -6.81 -2.11
N ILE A 2 11.52 -5.55 -1.85
CA ILE A 2 10.56 -4.70 -1.14
C ILE A 2 10.00 -3.66 -2.11
N LEU A 3 8.69 -3.46 -2.06
CA LEU A 3 8.00 -2.48 -2.91
C LEU A 3 8.55 -1.07 -2.68
N ASN A 4 8.68 -0.31 -3.76
CA ASN A 4 9.05 1.09 -3.69
C ASN A 4 7.92 1.90 -3.06
N SER A 5 8.27 2.87 -2.22
CA SER A 5 7.28 3.71 -1.58
C SER A 5 7.76 5.13 -1.40
N ARG A 6 6.80 6.02 -1.16
CA ARG A 6 7.05 7.36 -0.66
C ARG A 6 6.26 7.52 0.64
N ILE A 7 6.96 7.87 1.72
CA ILE A 7 6.34 8.03 3.04
C ILE A 7 6.19 9.52 3.32
N ILE A 8 4.98 9.95 3.65
CA ILE A 8 4.67 11.35 3.92
C ILE A 8 4.09 11.46 5.33
N GLY A 9 4.66 12.31 6.14
CA GLY A 9 4.24 12.50 7.53
C GLY A 9 4.88 11.50 8.47
N SER A 10 4.54 11.63 9.74
CA SER A 10 5.03 10.75 10.80
C SER A 10 3.96 10.68 11.88
N SER A 11 3.43 9.49 12.13
CA SER A 11 2.38 9.26 13.12
C SER A 11 2.26 7.78 13.41
N ASP A 12 1.70 7.44 14.55
CA ASP A 12 1.32 6.05 14.85
C ASP A 12 0.15 5.59 13.99
N LYS A 13 -0.63 6.52 13.44
CA LYS A 13 -1.75 6.22 12.55
C LYS A 13 -1.22 6.11 11.13
N LYS A 14 -1.11 4.89 10.62
CA LYS A 14 -0.50 4.61 9.32
C LYS A 14 -1.56 4.25 8.29
N ILE A 15 -1.41 4.81 7.09
CA ILE A 15 -2.29 4.54 5.96
C ILE A 15 -1.43 4.07 4.79
N ILE A 16 -1.86 2.98 4.16
CA ILE A 16 -1.28 2.47 2.92
C ILE A 16 -2.21 2.86 1.77
N ILE A 17 -1.66 3.40 0.70
CA ILE A 17 -2.44 3.71 -0.51
C ILE A 17 -1.90 2.87 -1.66
N LEU A 18 -2.79 2.08 -2.27
CA LEU A 18 -2.50 1.19 -3.40
C LEU A 18 -3.20 1.70 -4.65
N HIS A 19 -2.40 2.02 -5.67
CA HIS A 19 -2.88 2.58 -6.94
C HIS A 19 -3.57 1.54 -7.82
N GLY A 20 -4.25 2.02 -8.88
CA GLY A 20 -4.88 1.16 -9.87
C GLY A 20 -3.93 0.67 -10.95
N LEU A 21 -4.45 -0.18 -11.85
CA LEU A 21 -3.69 -0.75 -12.96
C LEU A 21 -3.11 0.37 -13.83
N LEU A 22 -1.86 0.20 -14.25
CA LEU A 22 -1.09 1.16 -15.04
C LEU A 22 -0.82 2.49 -14.33
N GLY A 23 -1.17 2.59 -13.05
CA GLY A 23 -0.85 3.75 -12.23
C GLY A 23 0.46 3.59 -11.48
N SER A 24 0.68 4.50 -10.56
CA SER A 24 1.82 4.45 -9.65
C SER A 24 1.51 5.29 -8.42
N LEU A 25 2.45 5.29 -7.46
CA LEU A 25 2.31 6.12 -6.26
C LEU A 25 2.19 7.62 -6.61
N ASP A 26 2.76 8.04 -7.74
CA ASP A 26 2.71 9.45 -8.16
C ASP A 26 1.27 9.97 -8.32
N ASN A 27 0.33 9.10 -8.68
CA ASN A 27 -1.07 9.47 -8.82
C ASN A 27 -1.69 9.96 -7.50
N TRP A 28 -1.10 9.61 -6.37
CA TRP A 28 -1.68 9.79 -5.04
C TRP A 28 -0.91 10.77 -4.15
N ILE A 29 0.12 11.46 -4.67
CA ILE A 29 0.96 12.34 -3.87
C ILE A 29 0.16 13.48 -3.25
N THR A 30 -0.67 14.17 -4.03
CA THR A 30 -1.47 15.29 -3.54
C THR A 30 -2.43 14.83 -2.43
N PHE A 31 -3.10 13.71 -2.63
CA PHE A 31 -4.01 13.14 -1.64
C PHE A 31 -3.24 12.73 -0.36
N GLY A 32 -2.09 12.10 -0.53
CA GLY A 32 -1.24 11.70 0.58
C GLY A 32 -0.77 12.88 1.43
N LYS A 33 -0.40 13.98 0.77
CA LYS A 33 -0.01 15.20 1.47
C LYS A 33 -1.16 15.77 2.30
N LYS A 34 -2.38 15.74 1.77
CA LYS A 34 -3.55 16.21 2.50
C LYS A 34 -3.84 15.34 3.73
N LEU A 35 -3.73 14.01 3.58
CA LEU A 35 -3.92 13.11 4.71
C LEU A 35 -2.86 13.28 5.79
N SER A 36 -1.62 13.55 5.40
CA SER A 36 -0.54 13.74 6.38
C SER A 36 -0.79 14.94 7.27
N LEU A 37 -1.51 15.95 6.78
CA LEU A 37 -1.90 17.12 7.59
C LEU A 37 -2.96 16.78 8.63
N LYS A 38 -3.59 15.62 8.53
CA LYS A 38 -4.59 15.14 9.50
C LYS A 38 -4.00 14.14 10.50
N ASP A 39 -2.70 14.20 10.71
CA ASP A 39 -1.97 13.35 11.65
C ASP A 39 -1.94 11.87 11.22
N TYR A 40 -1.67 11.64 9.94
CA TYR A 40 -1.40 10.30 9.41
C TYR A 40 0.02 10.20 8.85
N GLU A 41 0.61 9.03 9.01
CA GLU A 41 1.80 8.66 8.25
C GLU A 41 1.31 7.88 7.02
N VAL A 42 1.54 8.44 5.83
CA VAL A 42 0.97 7.92 4.59
C VAL A 42 2.06 7.24 3.78
N HIS A 43 1.84 5.96 3.47
CA HIS A 43 2.73 5.17 2.63
C HIS A 43 2.09 5.01 1.26
N LEU A 44 2.63 5.73 0.28
CA LEU A 44 2.24 5.61 -1.12
C LEU A 44 3.12 4.53 -1.74
N ILE A 45 2.50 3.46 -2.25
CA ILE A 45 3.23 2.28 -2.70
C ILE A 45 3.11 2.10 -4.21
N ASP A 46 4.23 1.79 -4.86
CA ASP A 46 4.24 1.24 -6.22
C ASP A 46 4.09 -0.28 -6.10
N GLN A 47 3.01 -0.83 -6.66
CA GLN A 47 2.82 -2.29 -6.68
C GLN A 47 3.78 -2.92 -7.70
N ARG A 48 3.97 -4.26 -7.62
CA ARG A 48 4.88 -4.94 -8.56
C ARG A 48 4.53 -4.61 -10.00
N ASN A 49 5.53 -4.55 -10.85
CA ASN A 49 5.42 -4.22 -12.28
C ASN A 49 4.96 -2.79 -12.56
N HIS A 50 4.88 -1.94 -11.55
CA HIS A 50 4.45 -0.55 -11.67
C HIS A 50 5.47 0.38 -11.03
N GLY A 51 5.53 1.61 -11.56
CA GLY A 51 6.42 2.64 -11.03
C GLY A 51 7.86 2.17 -10.94
N LYS A 52 8.47 2.35 -9.77
CA LYS A 52 9.87 1.96 -9.51
C LYS A 52 10.00 0.65 -8.76
N SER A 53 8.90 -0.08 -8.55
CA SER A 53 8.97 -1.38 -7.91
C SER A 53 9.51 -2.44 -8.87
N PHE A 54 9.90 -3.58 -8.31
CA PHE A 54 10.46 -4.67 -9.09
C PHE A 54 9.46 -5.23 -10.11
N HIS A 55 9.99 -5.86 -11.14
CA HIS A 55 9.22 -6.53 -12.19
C HIS A 55 9.30 -8.05 -12.03
N SER A 56 8.20 -8.73 -12.33
CA SER A 56 8.12 -10.18 -12.26
C SER A 56 7.09 -10.68 -13.27
N ASP A 57 7.33 -11.87 -13.84
CA ASP A 57 6.34 -12.54 -14.67
C ASP A 57 5.16 -13.05 -13.84
N GLU A 58 5.37 -13.26 -12.55
CA GLU A 58 4.31 -13.66 -11.64
C GLU A 58 3.51 -12.42 -11.24
N PHE A 59 2.26 -12.39 -11.69
CA PHE A 59 1.40 -11.23 -11.46
C PHE A 59 -0.02 -11.69 -11.12
N SER A 60 -0.32 -11.75 -9.84
CA SER A 60 -1.64 -12.11 -9.33
C SER A 60 -1.92 -11.32 -8.05
N TYR A 61 -3.19 -11.29 -7.64
CA TYR A 61 -3.55 -10.64 -6.39
C TYR A 61 -2.92 -11.32 -5.18
N LYS A 62 -2.71 -12.63 -5.25
CA LYS A 62 -1.99 -13.36 -4.20
C LYS A 62 -0.55 -12.85 -4.08
N HIS A 63 0.15 -12.69 -5.20
CA HIS A 63 1.51 -12.16 -5.18
C HIS A 63 1.54 -10.72 -4.67
N MET A 64 0.60 -9.89 -5.12
CA MET A 64 0.51 -8.50 -4.67
C MET A 64 0.19 -8.39 -3.19
N SER A 65 -0.70 -9.25 -2.68
CA SER A 65 -1.00 -9.32 -1.26
C SER A 65 0.22 -9.70 -0.44
N ASN A 66 0.99 -10.69 -0.91
CA ASN A 66 2.23 -11.11 -0.24
C ASN A 66 3.29 -10.01 -0.29
N ASP A 67 3.36 -9.25 -1.38
CA ASP A 67 4.27 -8.10 -1.49
C ASP A 67 3.95 -7.07 -0.40
N LEU A 68 2.67 -6.80 -0.18
CA LEU A 68 2.26 -5.86 0.87
C LEU A 68 2.63 -6.38 2.26
N LYS A 69 2.43 -7.68 2.51
CA LYS A 69 2.83 -8.29 3.78
C LYS A 69 4.34 -8.13 4.01
N ASN A 70 5.14 -8.39 2.97
CA ASN A 70 6.59 -8.23 3.04
C ASN A 70 6.99 -6.78 3.29
N TYR A 71 6.30 -5.84 2.66
CA TYR A 71 6.52 -4.42 2.88
C TYR A 71 6.27 -4.03 4.34
N LEU A 72 5.13 -4.44 4.89
CA LEU A 72 4.76 -4.12 6.27
C LEU A 72 5.74 -4.76 7.27
N ASP A 73 6.14 -5.99 7.02
CA ASP A 73 7.12 -6.68 7.88
C ASP A 73 8.48 -5.96 7.84
N TYR A 74 8.92 -5.56 6.64
CA TYR A 74 10.19 -4.84 6.48
C TYR A 74 10.18 -3.52 7.25
N HIS A 75 9.08 -2.79 7.20
CA HIS A 75 8.92 -1.50 7.89
C HIS A 75 8.46 -1.65 9.34
N ARG A 76 8.30 -2.89 9.83
CA ARG A 76 7.86 -3.21 11.20
C ARG A 76 6.51 -2.59 11.54
N ILE A 77 5.61 -2.58 10.57
CA ILE A 77 4.25 -2.06 10.72
C ILE A 77 3.31 -3.23 10.96
N LYS A 78 2.53 -3.16 12.03
CA LYS A 78 1.61 -4.24 12.43
C LYS A 78 0.15 -3.90 12.26
N HIS A 79 -0.18 -2.62 12.14
CA HIS A 79 -1.56 -2.15 11.97
C HIS A 79 -1.60 -0.99 10.99
N VAL A 80 -2.49 -1.06 10.01
CA VAL A 80 -2.67 -0.02 9.00
C VAL A 80 -4.13 0.12 8.61
N SER A 81 -4.49 1.30 8.12
CA SER A 81 -5.67 1.46 7.27
C SER A 81 -5.20 1.40 5.81
N ILE A 82 -6.01 0.85 4.93
CA ILE A 82 -5.66 0.67 3.53
C ILE A 82 -6.69 1.36 2.65
N VAL A 83 -6.19 2.19 1.73
CA VAL A 83 -6.98 2.79 0.66
C VAL A 83 -6.54 2.13 -0.62
N GLY A 84 -7.47 1.52 -1.36
CA GLY A 84 -7.15 0.86 -2.62
C GLY A 84 -8.05 1.35 -3.74
N HIS A 85 -7.45 1.62 -4.89
CA HIS A 85 -8.17 2.04 -6.09
C HIS A 85 -8.10 0.95 -7.15
N SER A 86 -9.27 0.45 -7.60
CA SER A 86 -9.36 -0.54 -8.68
C SER A 86 -8.51 -1.79 -8.36
N MET A 87 -7.44 -2.06 -9.11
CA MET A 87 -6.51 -3.16 -8.85
C MET A 87 -5.99 -3.12 -7.39
N GLY A 88 -5.62 -1.93 -6.92
CA GLY A 88 -5.19 -1.74 -5.53
C GLY A 88 -6.28 -2.10 -4.53
N GLY A 89 -7.54 -1.83 -4.87
CA GLY A 89 -8.68 -2.22 -4.05
C GLY A 89 -8.81 -3.74 -3.92
N LYS A 90 -8.60 -4.47 -5.00
CA LYS A 90 -8.65 -5.93 -4.99
C LYS A 90 -7.49 -6.52 -4.20
N THR A 91 -6.29 -5.95 -4.34
CA THR A 91 -5.13 -6.32 -3.53
C THR A 91 -5.45 -6.11 -2.04
N ALA A 92 -6.00 -4.95 -1.70
CA ALA A 92 -6.35 -4.61 -0.33
C ALA A 92 -7.40 -5.56 0.26
N MET A 93 -8.41 -5.92 -0.54
CA MET A 93 -9.44 -6.87 -0.09
C MET A 93 -8.84 -8.24 0.20
N LEU A 94 -8.03 -8.78 -0.71
CA LEU A 94 -7.40 -10.08 -0.48
C LEU A 94 -6.43 -10.03 0.70
N PHE A 95 -5.66 -8.96 0.81
CA PHE A 95 -4.75 -8.78 1.95
C PHE A 95 -5.54 -8.79 3.27
N SER A 96 -6.66 -8.08 3.32
CA SER A 96 -7.49 -7.97 4.54
C SER A 96 -8.09 -9.32 4.93
N LEU A 97 -8.47 -10.14 3.95
CA LEU A 97 -8.97 -11.48 4.20
C LEU A 97 -7.86 -12.43 4.68
N THR A 98 -6.66 -12.27 4.16
CA THR A 98 -5.52 -13.14 4.47
C THR A 98 -4.85 -12.77 5.79
N TYR A 99 -4.74 -11.46 6.07
CA TYR A 99 -4.04 -10.94 7.24
C TYR A 99 -4.92 -9.94 8.01
N PRO A 100 -6.08 -10.37 8.51
CA PRO A 100 -7.06 -9.44 9.11
C PRO A 100 -6.52 -8.64 10.30
N ASP A 101 -5.57 -9.21 11.05
CA ASP A 101 -5.02 -8.55 12.23
C ASP A 101 -4.18 -7.31 11.88
N PHE A 102 -3.74 -7.18 10.62
CA PHE A 102 -2.96 -6.03 10.16
C PHE A 102 -3.83 -4.84 9.76
N VAL A 103 -5.14 -5.03 9.57
CA VAL A 103 -5.98 -4.02 8.94
C VAL A 103 -6.95 -3.40 9.96
N ASN A 104 -6.82 -2.08 10.16
CA ASN A 104 -7.76 -1.32 10.98
C ASN A 104 -9.00 -0.99 10.17
N LYS A 105 -8.81 -0.40 9.00
CA LYS A 105 -9.90 0.01 8.11
C LYS A 105 -9.50 -0.24 6.66
N LEU A 106 -10.46 -0.68 5.86
CA LEU A 106 -10.33 -0.86 4.43
C LEU A 106 -11.26 0.11 3.73
N ILE A 107 -10.70 0.89 2.82
CA ILE A 107 -11.43 1.92 2.10
C ILE A 107 -11.27 1.72 0.58
#